data_bc14f07b801456109a75e251b4f2d8d5
#
_entry.id   bc14f07b801456109a75e251b4f2d8d5
#
_cell.length_a   1.000
_cell.length_b   1.000
_cell.length_c   1.000
_cell.angle_alpha   90.00
_cell.angle_beta   90.00
_cell.angle_gamma   90.00
#
_symmetry.space_group_name_H-M   'P 1'
#
loop_
_entity.id
_entity.type
_entity.pdbx_description
1 polymer ?
#
loop_
_entity_poly.entity_id
_entity_poly.type
_entity_poly.pdbx_seq_one_letter_code
_entity_poly.pdbx_strand_id
1 'polypeptide(L)'
;GCSFNECSFCDMYRNKEYSEKSWGDIKAEIDLMAKQLPDTTRIFLADGDALNLSTNYMVQIVEYIHKSFPKLERVSCYAMPMNLLKKKPEELKKMNEAGLNMLYLGIESGSDIILKKITKGATSETIIRACRKAIETGFTLSCIIILGLGGKTYTKEHIKGTARVVNAASPHYLGTLTLILETGVKEEFLTKFGEEFYPIDDDE
;
A
#
# COMPACT_ATOMS: atom_id res chain seq x y z
N GLY A 1 -6.18 -11.12 0.60
CA GLY A 1 -5.71 -10.97 -0.79
C GLY A 1 -5.50 -9.53 -1.20
N CYS A 2 -5.13 -9.32 -2.45
CA CYS A 2 -5.02 -8.00 -3.08
C CYS A 2 -5.97 -7.97 -4.28
N SER A 3 -6.82 -6.94 -4.39
CA SER A 3 -7.81 -6.86 -5.49
C SER A 3 -7.18 -6.60 -6.85
N PHE A 4 -6.01 -6.00 -6.89
CA PHE A 4 -5.25 -5.77 -8.12
C PHE A 4 -4.37 -6.97 -8.49
N ASN A 5 -3.55 -7.45 -7.58
CA ASN A 5 -2.69 -8.65 -7.63
C ASN A 5 -1.90 -8.90 -8.95
N GLU A 6 -1.58 -7.83 -9.72
CA GLU A 6 -0.91 -7.90 -11.03
C GLU A 6 0.54 -7.39 -11.01
N CYS A 7 1.00 -6.83 -9.86
CA CYS A 7 2.36 -6.29 -9.76
C CYS A 7 3.39 -7.41 -9.90
N SER A 8 4.19 -7.40 -10.97
CA SER A 8 5.09 -8.50 -11.32
C SER A 8 6.23 -8.78 -10.32
N PHE A 9 6.49 -7.86 -9.40
CA PHE A 9 7.50 -8.02 -8.35
C PHE A 9 6.94 -8.56 -7.02
N CYS A 10 5.60 -8.65 -6.89
CA CYS A 10 4.95 -8.95 -5.62
C CYS A 10 4.44 -10.39 -5.58
N ASP A 11 4.98 -11.21 -4.67
CA ASP A 11 4.56 -12.61 -4.46
C ASP A 11 3.55 -12.78 -3.32
N MET A 12 3.33 -11.75 -2.50
CA MET A 12 2.61 -11.86 -1.23
C MET A 12 1.20 -12.44 -1.32
N TYR A 13 0.50 -12.22 -2.44
CA TYR A 13 -0.91 -12.61 -2.57
C TYR A 13 -1.22 -13.39 -3.85
N ARG A 14 -0.20 -13.94 -4.56
CA ARG A 14 -0.38 -14.69 -5.81
C ARG A 14 -1.29 -15.90 -5.65
N ASN A 15 -1.21 -16.58 -4.51
CA ASN A 15 -1.97 -17.77 -4.20
C ASN A 15 -3.20 -17.48 -3.33
N LYS A 16 -3.61 -16.21 -3.21
CA LYS A 16 -4.73 -15.79 -2.36
C LYS A 16 -5.71 -14.92 -3.12
N GLU A 17 -6.91 -15.45 -3.34
CA GLU A 17 -8.00 -14.70 -3.93
C GLU A 17 -8.43 -13.55 -3.00
N TYR A 18 -8.72 -12.38 -3.59
CA TYR A 18 -9.29 -11.27 -2.84
C TYR A 18 -10.72 -11.60 -2.41
N SER A 19 -10.98 -11.49 -1.12
CA SER A 19 -12.32 -11.64 -0.56
C SER A 19 -12.51 -10.72 0.64
N GLU A 20 -13.72 -10.27 0.83
CA GLU A 20 -14.13 -9.48 1.99
C GLU A 20 -14.73 -10.42 3.03
N LYS A 21 -14.15 -10.44 4.24
CA LYS A 21 -14.68 -11.23 5.35
C LYS A 21 -16.05 -10.70 5.77
N SER A 22 -16.92 -11.59 6.25
CA SER A 22 -18.18 -11.18 6.84
C SER A 22 -17.99 -10.37 8.13
N TRP A 23 -18.96 -9.57 8.48
CA TRP A 23 -18.95 -8.84 9.77
C TRP A 23 -18.83 -9.78 10.97
N GLY A 24 -19.50 -10.94 10.93
CA GLY A 24 -19.40 -11.94 11.97
C GLY A 24 -17.99 -12.44 12.22
N ASP A 25 -17.27 -12.75 11.12
CA ASP A 25 -15.89 -13.23 11.19
C ASP A 25 -14.94 -12.16 11.70
N ILE A 26 -15.04 -10.94 11.15
CA ILE A 26 -14.20 -9.80 11.60
C ILE A 26 -14.44 -9.48 13.07
N LYS A 27 -15.70 -9.46 13.48
CA LYS A 27 -16.05 -9.22 14.88
C LYS A 27 -15.48 -10.27 15.81
N ALA A 28 -15.58 -11.55 15.44
CA ALA A 28 -15.05 -12.65 16.24
C ALA A 28 -13.52 -12.57 16.36
N GLU A 29 -12.80 -12.20 15.28
CA GLU A 29 -11.36 -11.98 15.31
C GLU A 29 -10.97 -10.81 16.22
N ILE A 30 -11.67 -9.68 16.13
CA ILE A 30 -11.42 -8.52 16.98
C ILE A 30 -11.66 -8.88 18.45
N ASP A 31 -12.77 -9.55 18.79
CA ASP A 31 -13.11 -9.96 20.15
C ASP A 31 -12.04 -10.91 20.72
N LEU A 32 -11.57 -11.85 19.91
CA LEU A 32 -10.49 -12.77 20.30
C LEU A 32 -9.18 -12.03 20.58
N MET A 33 -8.77 -11.14 19.68
CA MET A 33 -7.53 -10.37 19.83
C MET A 33 -7.60 -9.41 21.01
N ALA A 34 -8.74 -8.75 21.24
CA ALA A 34 -8.92 -7.85 22.38
C ALA A 34 -8.83 -8.59 23.73
N LYS A 35 -9.29 -9.84 23.76
CA LYS A 35 -9.14 -10.72 24.94
C LYS A 35 -7.71 -11.18 25.18
N GLN A 36 -6.97 -11.47 24.11
CA GLN A 36 -5.59 -11.98 24.20
C GLN A 36 -4.56 -10.87 24.37
N LEU A 37 -4.78 -9.73 23.77
CA LEU A 37 -3.83 -8.61 23.68
C LEU A 37 -4.52 -7.28 24.06
N PRO A 38 -5.07 -7.13 25.28
CA PRO A 38 -5.88 -5.98 25.68
C PRO A 38 -5.12 -4.66 25.68
N ASP A 39 -3.80 -4.71 25.80
CA ASP A 39 -2.91 -3.54 25.87
C ASP A 39 -2.38 -3.10 24.49
N THR A 40 -2.98 -3.60 23.40
CA THR A 40 -2.58 -3.24 22.03
C THR A 40 -2.77 -1.75 21.78
N THR A 41 -1.70 -1.09 21.32
CA THR A 41 -1.72 0.34 20.97
C THR A 41 -1.76 0.59 19.45
N ARG A 42 -1.46 -0.41 18.62
CA ARG A 42 -1.39 -0.27 17.15
C ARG A 42 -1.98 -1.50 16.47
N ILE A 43 -2.89 -1.27 15.55
CA ILE A 43 -3.50 -2.32 14.74
C ILE A 43 -3.27 -2.04 13.27
N PHE A 44 -2.90 -3.08 12.52
CA PHE A 44 -2.78 -3.05 11.09
C PHE A 44 -3.86 -3.96 10.48
N LEU A 45 -4.72 -3.38 9.64
CA LEU A 45 -5.69 -4.15 8.85
C LEU A 45 -4.92 -4.81 7.70
N ALA A 46 -4.68 -6.09 7.87
CA ALA A 46 -3.82 -6.88 7.00
C ALA A 46 -4.43 -7.14 5.63
N ASP A 47 -3.67 -7.88 4.83
CA ASP A 47 -3.81 -8.11 3.40
C ASP A 47 -3.55 -6.86 2.54
N GLY A 48 -3.42 -7.05 1.23
CA GLY A 48 -2.87 -6.04 0.33
C GLY A 48 -3.81 -4.90 -0.04
N ASP A 49 -5.10 -4.98 0.32
CA ASP A 49 -6.08 -4.03 -0.20
C ASP A 49 -7.31 -3.79 0.70
N ALA A 50 -7.08 -3.61 1.99
CA ALA A 50 -8.16 -3.32 2.93
C ALA A 50 -8.92 -2.02 2.59
N LEU A 51 -8.25 -1.01 2.03
CA LEU A 51 -8.88 0.27 1.66
C LEU A 51 -9.89 0.13 0.49
N ASN A 52 -9.94 -1.00 -0.21
CA ASN A 52 -10.95 -1.27 -1.23
C ASN A 52 -12.37 -1.47 -0.64
N LEU A 53 -12.49 -1.85 0.61
CA LEU A 53 -13.77 -1.99 1.31
C LEU A 53 -14.66 -0.75 1.13
N SER A 54 -15.97 -0.95 1.19
CA SER A 54 -16.90 0.18 1.21
C SER A 54 -16.65 1.09 2.41
N THR A 55 -16.90 2.39 2.25
CA THR A 55 -16.67 3.38 3.30
C THR A 55 -17.40 3.03 4.60
N ASN A 56 -18.67 2.65 4.51
CA ASN A 56 -19.47 2.34 5.70
C ASN A 56 -18.94 1.08 6.40
N TYR A 57 -18.50 0.08 5.63
CA TYR A 57 -17.98 -1.15 6.22
C TYR A 57 -16.62 -0.94 6.90
N MET A 58 -15.73 -0.17 6.27
CA MET A 58 -14.46 0.22 6.89
C MET A 58 -14.67 1.01 8.19
N VAL A 59 -15.58 1.98 8.17
CA VAL A 59 -15.95 2.76 9.38
C VAL A 59 -16.45 1.84 10.48
N GLN A 60 -17.38 0.93 10.17
CA GLN A 60 -17.92 -0.04 11.15
C GLN A 60 -16.80 -0.88 11.80
N ILE A 61 -15.84 -1.35 11.00
CA ILE A 61 -14.69 -2.14 11.48
C ILE A 61 -13.82 -1.29 12.42
N VAL A 62 -13.45 -0.09 11.97
CA VAL A 62 -12.53 0.79 12.71
C VAL A 62 -13.13 1.26 14.02
N GLU A 63 -14.41 1.67 14.03
CA GLU A 63 -15.13 2.05 15.25
C GLU A 63 -15.21 0.89 16.25
N TYR A 64 -15.45 -0.34 15.76
CA TYR A 64 -15.49 -1.50 16.61
C TYR A 64 -14.13 -1.84 17.21
N ILE A 65 -13.05 -1.69 16.44
CA ILE A 65 -11.68 -1.84 16.92
C ILE A 65 -11.40 -0.83 18.04
N HIS A 66 -11.68 0.45 17.84
CA HIS A 66 -11.48 1.48 18.87
C HIS A 66 -12.27 1.21 20.16
N LYS A 67 -13.48 0.68 20.02
CA LYS A 67 -14.30 0.25 21.18
C LYS A 67 -13.67 -0.93 21.92
N SER A 68 -13.02 -1.85 21.20
CA SER A 68 -12.52 -3.11 21.75
C SER A 68 -11.11 -3.00 22.37
N PHE A 69 -10.33 -1.96 21.99
CA PHE A 69 -8.96 -1.74 22.46
C PHE A 69 -8.81 -0.36 23.11
N PRO A 70 -8.98 -0.25 24.45
CA PRO A 70 -9.00 1.05 25.13
C PRO A 70 -7.68 1.85 25.05
N LYS A 71 -6.56 1.19 24.80
CA LYS A 71 -5.22 1.80 24.68
C LYS A 71 -4.80 2.06 23.23
N LEU A 72 -5.71 1.88 22.28
CA LEU A 72 -5.39 1.98 20.87
C LEU A 72 -5.07 3.43 20.46
N GLU A 73 -3.90 3.61 19.88
CA GLU A 73 -3.38 4.89 19.38
C GLU A 73 -3.50 5.00 17.84
N ARG A 74 -3.44 3.85 17.14
CA ARG A 74 -3.38 3.85 15.68
C ARG A 74 -4.00 2.62 15.05
N VAL A 75 -4.85 2.87 14.04
CA VAL A 75 -5.27 1.88 13.05
C VAL A 75 -4.66 2.25 11.70
N SER A 76 -4.12 1.29 10.99
CA SER A 76 -3.47 1.49 9.69
C SER A 76 -3.81 0.38 8.71
N CYS A 77 -3.65 0.65 7.41
CA CYS A 77 -3.79 -0.36 6.35
C CYS A 77 -2.95 0.00 5.13
N TYR A 78 -2.79 -0.95 4.21
CA TYR A 78 -2.30 -0.64 2.86
C TYR A 78 -3.35 0.13 2.06
N ALA A 79 -2.86 1.00 1.18
CA ALA A 79 -3.67 1.78 0.24
C ALA A 79 -3.04 1.73 -1.15
N MET A 80 -3.86 1.54 -2.17
CA MET A 80 -3.45 1.71 -3.56
C MET A 80 -3.88 3.08 -4.08
N PRO A 81 -3.14 3.67 -5.05
CA PRO A 81 -3.54 4.93 -5.66
C PRO A 81 -4.97 4.91 -6.18
N MET A 82 -5.40 3.80 -6.79
CA MET A 82 -6.75 3.66 -7.31
C MET A 82 -7.84 3.72 -6.24
N ASN A 83 -7.62 3.10 -5.06
CA ASN A 83 -8.60 3.17 -3.96
C ASN A 83 -8.82 4.62 -3.50
N LEU A 84 -7.71 5.36 -3.33
CA LEU A 84 -7.74 6.76 -2.91
C LEU A 84 -8.44 7.65 -3.94
N LEU A 85 -8.15 7.44 -5.23
CA LEU A 85 -8.74 8.25 -6.29
C LEU A 85 -10.22 7.94 -6.54
N LYS A 86 -10.64 6.68 -6.37
CA LYS A 86 -12.03 6.22 -6.53
C LYS A 86 -12.97 6.76 -5.45
N LYS A 87 -12.52 6.79 -4.19
CA LYS A 87 -13.32 7.30 -3.07
C LYS A 87 -13.43 8.83 -3.12
N LYS A 88 -14.57 9.37 -2.75
CA LYS A 88 -14.75 10.83 -2.60
C LYS A 88 -13.95 11.35 -1.39
N PRO A 89 -13.56 12.64 -1.37
CA PRO A 89 -12.86 13.22 -0.21
C PRO A 89 -13.64 13.05 1.11
N GLU A 90 -14.96 13.20 1.08
CA GLU A 90 -15.84 13.05 2.23
C GLU A 90 -15.84 11.62 2.78
N GLU A 91 -15.73 10.62 1.89
CA GLU A 91 -15.63 9.21 2.28
C GLU A 91 -14.31 8.92 2.99
N LEU A 92 -13.20 9.46 2.46
CA LEU A 92 -11.87 9.34 3.08
C LEU A 92 -11.83 10.05 4.44
N LYS A 93 -12.38 11.27 4.55
CA LYS A 93 -12.49 11.98 5.82
C LYS A 93 -13.29 11.19 6.85
N LYS A 94 -14.43 10.62 6.45
CA LYS A 94 -15.25 9.78 7.33
C LYS A 94 -14.48 8.57 7.87
N MET A 95 -13.64 7.91 7.04
CA MET A 95 -12.79 6.82 7.50
C MET A 95 -11.70 7.29 8.47
N ASN A 96 -11.11 8.44 8.20
CA ASN A 96 -10.10 9.04 9.07
C ASN A 96 -10.69 9.46 10.43
N GLU A 97 -11.84 10.11 10.43
CA GLU A 97 -12.59 10.52 11.63
C GLU A 97 -13.04 9.33 12.48
N ALA A 98 -13.33 8.17 11.85
CA ALA A 98 -13.62 6.93 12.55
C ALA A 98 -12.38 6.32 13.24
N GLY A 99 -11.17 6.81 12.91
CA GLY A 99 -9.92 6.41 13.55
C GLY A 99 -8.98 5.57 12.68
N LEU A 100 -9.23 5.44 11.37
CA LEU A 100 -8.21 4.93 10.43
C LEU A 100 -7.19 6.04 10.20
N ASN A 101 -6.08 6.02 10.95
CA ASN A 101 -5.19 7.18 11.04
C ASN A 101 -4.08 7.18 9.99
N MET A 102 -3.60 6.00 9.57
CA MET A 102 -2.39 5.89 8.77
C MET A 102 -2.56 4.96 7.59
N LEU A 103 -2.05 5.39 6.44
CA LEU A 103 -2.03 4.61 5.21
C LEU A 103 -0.59 4.32 4.79
N TYR A 104 -0.36 3.08 4.32
CA TYR A 104 0.88 2.66 3.69
C TYR A 104 0.64 2.55 2.18
N LEU A 105 1.37 3.33 1.39
CA LEU A 105 1.23 3.37 -0.06
C LEU A 105 2.56 3.07 -0.75
N GLY A 106 2.58 2.00 -1.55
CA GLY A 106 3.72 1.70 -2.40
C GLY A 106 3.78 2.63 -3.60
N ILE A 107 4.77 3.53 -3.62
CA ILE A 107 5.16 4.29 -4.83
C ILE A 107 5.93 3.36 -5.77
N GLU A 108 6.80 2.54 -5.21
CA GLU A 108 7.77 1.62 -5.79
C GLU A 108 8.79 2.33 -6.68
N SER A 109 8.34 3.09 -7.67
CA SER A 109 9.12 3.95 -8.56
C SER A 109 8.35 5.20 -8.95
N GLY A 110 9.05 6.26 -9.28
CA GLY A 110 8.46 7.46 -9.91
C GLY A 110 8.68 7.53 -11.42
N SER A 111 9.26 6.51 -12.02
CA SER A 111 9.44 6.39 -13.47
C SER A 111 8.26 5.67 -14.10
N ASP A 112 7.54 6.33 -15.02
CA ASP A 112 6.41 5.70 -15.70
C ASP A 112 6.81 4.51 -16.58
N ILE A 113 8.06 4.51 -17.07
CA ILE A 113 8.64 3.36 -17.79
C ILE A 113 8.68 2.15 -16.87
N ILE A 114 9.27 2.31 -15.69
CA ILE A 114 9.39 1.23 -14.70
C ILE A 114 8.02 0.80 -14.18
N LEU A 115 7.16 1.75 -13.81
CA LEU A 115 5.80 1.47 -13.34
C LEU A 115 5.00 0.61 -14.32
N LYS A 116 5.16 0.87 -15.63
CA LYS A 116 4.56 0.05 -16.69
C LYS A 116 5.19 -1.35 -16.75
N LYS A 117 6.52 -1.45 -16.71
CA LYS A 117 7.26 -2.73 -16.76
C LYS A 117 6.91 -3.65 -15.60
N ILE A 118 6.71 -3.11 -14.42
CA ILE A 118 6.33 -3.89 -13.22
C ILE A 118 4.82 -4.08 -13.06
N THR A 119 4.03 -3.60 -14.00
CA THR A 119 2.56 -3.67 -13.96
C THR A 119 1.98 -3.08 -12.67
N LYS A 120 2.47 -1.88 -12.26
CA LYS A 120 1.99 -1.23 -11.02
C LYS A 120 0.51 -0.79 -11.09
N GLY A 121 -0.04 -0.64 -12.30
CA GLY A 121 -1.42 -0.17 -12.50
C GLY A 121 -1.62 1.32 -12.17
N ALA A 122 -0.54 2.10 -12.04
CA ALA A 122 -0.57 3.52 -11.74
C ALA A 122 0.56 4.25 -12.46
N THR A 123 0.34 5.51 -12.79
CA THR A 123 1.38 6.42 -13.29
C THR A 123 1.91 7.29 -12.17
N SER A 124 3.08 7.88 -12.37
CA SER A 124 3.69 8.81 -11.42
C SER A 124 2.72 9.95 -11.03
N GLU A 125 1.96 10.48 -11.97
CA GLU A 125 0.97 11.55 -11.73
C GLU A 125 -0.21 11.03 -10.90
N THR A 126 -0.73 9.84 -11.18
CA THR A 126 -1.82 9.26 -10.38
C THR A 126 -1.37 8.95 -8.95
N ILE A 127 -0.11 8.55 -8.75
CA ILE A 127 0.48 8.35 -7.43
C ILE A 127 0.54 9.66 -6.66
N ILE A 128 1.07 10.73 -7.27
CA ILE A 128 1.15 12.06 -6.63
C ILE A 128 -0.24 12.54 -6.20
N ARG A 129 -1.23 12.47 -7.11
CA ARG A 129 -2.61 12.87 -6.80
C ARG A 129 -3.22 12.07 -5.68
N ALA A 130 -3.01 10.75 -5.65
CA ALA A 130 -3.51 9.88 -4.60
C ALA A 130 -2.88 10.21 -3.24
N CYS A 131 -1.56 10.42 -3.20
CA CYS A 131 -0.84 10.79 -1.99
C CYS A 131 -1.32 12.13 -1.43
N ARG A 132 -1.44 13.16 -2.27
CA ARG A 132 -1.96 14.48 -1.87
C ARG A 132 -3.37 14.38 -1.30
N LYS A 133 -4.24 13.65 -2.00
CA LYS A 133 -5.63 13.44 -1.55
C LYS A 133 -5.69 12.74 -0.19
N ALA A 134 -4.84 11.74 0.05
CA ALA A 134 -4.76 11.08 1.36
C ALA A 134 -4.36 12.08 2.47
N ILE A 135 -3.34 12.90 2.24
CA ILE A 135 -2.88 13.92 3.19
C ILE A 135 -3.95 14.99 3.42
N GLU A 136 -4.56 15.52 2.36
CA GLU A 136 -5.62 16.54 2.41
C GLU A 136 -6.88 16.05 3.14
N THR A 137 -7.10 14.74 3.18
CA THR A 137 -8.21 14.11 3.90
C THR A 137 -7.87 13.65 5.32
N GLY A 138 -6.68 14.03 5.82
CA GLY A 138 -6.28 13.89 7.22
C GLY A 138 -5.45 12.66 7.55
N PHE A 139 -5.12 11.80 6.58
CA PHE A 139 -4.31 10.62 6.87
C PHE A 139 -2.83 10.94 7.07
N THR A 140 -2.21 10.28 8.03
CA THR A 140 -0.76 10.11 8.04
C THR A 140 -0.38 9.14 6.93
N LEU A 141 0.51 9.55 6.03
CA LEU A 141 0.91 8.76 4.88
C LEU A 141 2.35 8.28 5.01
N SER A 142 2.55 6.97 4.93
CA SER A 142 3.85 6.31 4.79
C SER A 142 3.97 5.78 3.37
N CYS A 143 4.95 6.27 2.63
CA CYS A 143 5.23 5.78 1.29
C CYS A 143 6.40 4.82 1.29
N ILE A 144 6.39 3.86 0.36
CA ILE A 144 7.44 2.86 0.18
C ILE A 144 7.94 2.95 -1.25
N ILE A 145 9.27 2.89 -1.42
CA ILE A 145 9.96 2.76 -2.70
C ILE A 145 10.82 1.50 -2.70
N ILE A 146 11.07 0.94 -3.88
CA ILE A 146 11.89 -0.27 -4.03
C ILE A 146 13.16 0.07 -4.79
N LEU A 147 14.29 0.00 -4.09
CA LEU A 147 15.61 0.18 -4.69
C LEU A 147 15.91 -0.95 -5.66
N GLY A 148 16.63 -0.66 -6.73
CA GLY A 148 17.02 -1.64 -7.74
C GLY A 148 15.94 -2.01 -8.76
N LEU A 149 14.73 -1.48 -8.65
CA LEU A 149 13.59 -1.84 -9.50
C LEU A 149 13.79 -1.53 -10.99
N GLY A 150 14.65 -0.59 -11.32
CA GLY A 150 15.02 -0.23 -12.70
C GLY A 150 16.18 -1.04 -13.27
N GLY A 151 16.84 -1.87 -12.45
CA GLY A 151 18.10 -2.48 -12.83
C GLY A 151 19.14 -1.43 -13.24
N LYS A 152 20.27 -1.86 -13.82
CA LYS A 152 21.32 -0.95 -14.32
C LYS A 152 20.82 -0.03 -15.44
N THR A 153 19.91 -0.53 -16.28
CA THR A 153 19.41 0.20 -17.47
C THR A 153 18.64 1.45 -17.12
N TYR A 154 17.76 1.39 -16.12
CA TYR A 154 16.83 2.50 -15.77
C TYR A 154 17.12 3.15 -14.41
N THR A 155 18.30 2.96 -13.82
CA THR A 155 18.69 3.54 -12.52
C THR A 155 18.51 5.06 -12.51
N LYS A 156 18.93 5.77 -13.55
CA LYS A 156 18.81 7.25 -13.61
C LYS A 156 17.36 7.71 -13.65
N GLU A 157 16.54 7.07 -14.48
CA GLU A 157 15.11 7.33 -14.60
C GLU A 157 14.36 7.01 -13.28
N HIS A 158 14.75 5.91 -12.64
CA HIS A 158 14.24 5.50 -11.34
C HIS A 158 14.52 6.57 -10.29
N ILE A 159 15.77 6.96 -10.10
CA ILE A 159 16.19 7.95 -9.11
C ILE A 159 15.49 9.29 -9.35
N LYS A 160 15.59 9.84 -10.55
CA LYS A 160 15.02 11.16 -10.88
C LYS A 160 13.50 11.17 -10.76
N GLY A 161 12.85 10.15 -11.32
CA GLY A 161 11.40 10.03 -11.28
C GLY A 161 10.89 9.87 -9.85
N THR A 162 11.53 9.02 -9.05
CA THR A 162 11.16 8.74 -7.67
C THR A 162 11.34 9.97 -6.79
N ALA A 163 12.48 10.66 -6.90
CA ALA A 163 12.72 11.92 -6.18
C ALA A 163 11.64 12.98 -6.51
N ARG A 164 11.26 13.11 -7.80
CA ARG A 164 10.18 14.01 -8.24
C ARG A 164 8.84 13.64 -7.58
N VAL A 165 8.48 12.36 -7.59
CA VAL A 165 7.22 11.88 -7.01
C VAL A 165 7.19 12.08 -5.50
N VAL A 166 8.26 11.71 -4.80
CA VAL A 166 8.37 11.87 -3.34
C VAL A 166 8.27 13.34 -2.94
N ASN A 167 9.00 14.24 -3.62
CA ASN A 167 8.95 15.67 -3.35
C ASN A 167 7.55 16.26 -3.62
N ALA A 168 6.90 15.83 -4.69
CA ALA A 168 5.56 16.31 -5.04
C ALA A 168 4.45 15.75 -4.14
N ALA A 169 4.58 14.51 -3.69
CA ALA A 169 3.65 13.84 -2.79
C ALA A 169 3.83 14.29 -1.33
N SER A 170 5.07 14.57 -0.93
CA SER A 170 5.46 15.00 0.43
C SER A 170 4.87 14.12 1.55
N PRO A 171 5.14 12.79 1.55
CA PRO A 171 4.60 11.90 2.57
C PRO A 171 5.20 12.19 3.94
N HIS A 172 4.51 11.80 5.01
CA HIS A 172 5.01 11.94 6.39
C HIS A 172 6.18 11.00 6.69
N TYR A 173 6.15 9.82 6.06
CA TYR A 173 7.21 8.81 6.18
C TYR A 173 7.57 8.25 4.82
N LEU A 174 8.84 7.97 4.63
CA LEU A 174 9.38 7.29 3.45
C LEU A 174 10.20 6.10 3.90
N GLY A 175 9.80 4.91 3.48
CA GLY A 175 10.55 3.67 3.65
C GLY A 175 11.17 3.22 2.33
N THR A 176 12.31 2.55 2.43
CA THR A 176 12.97 1.93 1.28
C THR A 176 13.07 0.43 1.48
N LEU A 177 12.77 -0.32 0.44
CA LEU A 177 13.01 -1.76 0.35
C LEU A 177 13.97 -2.02 -0.81
N THR A 178 14.71 -3.10 -0.75
CA THR A 178 15.51 -3.58 -1.88
C THR A 178 14.70 -4.60 -2.67
N LEU A 179 14.83 -4.57 -4.00
CA LEU A 179 14.16 -5.54 -4.88
C LEU A 179 14.70 -6.96 -4.58
N ILE A 180 13.80 -7.82 -4.15
CA ILE A 180 14.03 -9.26 -4.02
C ILE A 180 13.01 -9.94 -4.93
N LEU A 181 13.51 -10.68 -5.91
CA LEU A 181 12.67 -11.45 -6.82
C LEU A 181 12.56 -12.88 -6.31
N GLU A 182 11.49 -13.13 -5.59
CA GLU A 182 11.12 -14.49 -5.14
C GLU A 182 10.91 -15.41 -6.36
N THR A 183 11.17 -16.70 -6.17
CA THR A 183 11.08 -17.70 -7.24
C THR A 183 9.69 -17.67 -7.93
N GLY A 184 8.62 -17.44 -7.16
CA GLY A 184 7.24 -17.42 -7.65
C GLY A 184 6.89 -16.30 -8.62
N VAL A 185 7.66 -15.20 -8.61
CA VAL A 185 7.39 -14.02 -9.48
C VAL A 185 8.54 -13.66 -10.41
N LYS A 186 9.71 -14.26 -10.24
CA LYS A 186 10.91 -13.91 -11.00
C LYS A 186 10.72 -14.02 -12.50
N GLU A 187 10.17 -15.14 -12.99
CA GLU A 187 9.94 -15.36 -14.41
C GLU A 187 8.93 -14.37 -14.99
N GLU A 188 7.84 -14.13 -14.29
CA GLU A 188 6.85 -13.15 -14.68
C GLU A 188 7.43 -11.73 -14.72
N PHE A 189 8.22 -11.36 -13.69
CA PHE A 189 8.90 -10.07 -13.65
C PHE A 189 9.80 -9.87 -14.87
N LEU A 190 10.67 -10.84 -15.16
CA LEU A 190 11.61 -10.77 -16.30
C LEU A 190 10.85 -10.70 -17.64
N THR A 191 9.77 -11.47 -17.79
CA THR A 191 8.93 -11.46 -18.99
C THR A 191 8.24 -10.10 -19.18
N LYS A 192 7.62 -9.55 -18.13
CA LYS A 192 6.93 -8.25 -18.18
C LYS A 192 7.91 -7.08 -18.30
N PHE A 193 9.14 -7.23 -17.80
CA PHE A 193 10.18 -6.21 -17.97
C PHE A 193 10.51 -6.02 -19.45
N GLY A 194 10.40 -7.07 -20.28
CA GLY A 194 10.39 -7.01 -21.74
C GLY A 194 11.73 -6.79 -22.40
N GLU A 195 12.82 -6.82 -21.63
CA GLU A 195 14.22 -6.77 -22.06
C GLU A 195 15.10 -7.39 -20.97
N GLU A 196 16.40 -7.56 -21.25
CA GLU A 196 17.32 -8.13 -20.29
C GLU A 196 17.44 -7.24 -19.04
N PHE A 197 17.21 -7.85 -17.88
CA PHE A 197 17.26 -7.17 -16.58
C PHE A 197 18.62 -7.44 -15.92
N TYR A 198 19.39 -6.39 -15.74
CA TYR A 198 20.65 -6.42 -15.01
C TYR A 198 20.44 -5.83 -13.61
N PRO A 199 20.47 -6.63 -12.54
CA PRO A 199 20.40 -6.09 -11.18
C PRO A 199 21.50 -5.06 -10.93
N ILE A 200 21.24 -4.10 -10.06
CA ILE A 200 22.29 -3.24 -9.51
C ILE A 200 23.13 -4.05 -8.51
N ASP A 201 24.40 -3.76 -8.41
CA ASP A 201 25.28 -4.36 -7.43
C ASP A 201 25.16 -3.63 -6.07
N ASP A 202 25.57 -4.29 -4.98
CA ASP A 202 25.46 -3.73 -3.61
C ASP A 202 26.26 -2.43 -3.43
N ASP A 203 27.23 -2.17 -4.29
CA ASP A 203 28.08 -0.97 -4.29
C ASP A 203 27.54 0.17 -5.19
N GLU A 204 26.44 -0.04 -5.91
CA GLU A 204 25.77 0.95 -6.77
C GLU A 204 24.49 1.50 -6.13
#